data_a35729b75e7a9dce096f6d8d29933504
#
_entry.id   a35729b75e7a9dce096f6d8d29933504
#
_cell.length_a   1.000
_cell.length_b   1.000
_cell.length_c   1.000
_cell.angle_alpha   90.00
_cell.angle_beta   90.00
_cell.angle_gamma   90.00
#
_symmetry.space_group_name_H-M   'P 1'
#
loop_
_entity.id
_entity.type
_entity.pdbx_description
1 polymer ?
#
loop_
_entity_poly.entity_id
_entity_poly.type
_entity_poly.pdbx_seq_one_letter_code
_entity_poly.pdbx_strand_id
1 'polypeptide(L)'
;MQPMYPMHAAPPFQAPPFGQRPNASGHPVGAVFLGFFASVIVSLLYSGLILATYKDQSITTANTLYLGHALLNGAIVGWLIGLVGHRNTAAHVWGAVIAALGALFGYTNAIVLVLAESRGGGAVWDLVRYEPFWPAKAWWTDNSGEVDWFSPLGLVLAAAAAWGIAHLIGNRRRQP
;
A
#
# COMPACT_ATOMS: atom_id res chain seq x y z
N MET A 1 11.42 -53.72 61.58
CA MET A 1 10.58 -52.53 61.37
C MET A 1 11.25 -51.66 60.33
N GLN A 2 10.71 -51.60 59.10
CA GLN A 2 11.25 -50.70 58.06
C GLN A 2 10.58 -49.33 58.20
N PRO A 3 11.32 -48.21 58.12
CA PRO A 3 10.75 -46.90 58.20
C PRO A 3 9.95 -46.63 56.91
N MET A 4 8.66 -46.27 57.08
CA MET A 4 7.80 -45.78 55.99
C MET A 4 8.28 -44.39 55.58
N TYR A 5 8.77 -44.24 54.36
CA TYR A 5 9.05 -42.96 53.79
C TYR A 5 7.72 -42.26 53.42
N PRO A 6 7.54 -40.97 53.71
CA PRO A 6 6.35 -40.26 53.31
C PRO A 6 6.30 -40.17 51.79
N MET A 7 5.24 -40.72 51.19
CA MET A 7 5.00 -40.55 49.76
C MET A 7 4.72 -39.03 49.50
N HIS A 8 5.60 -38.40 48.78
CA HIS A 8 5.37 -37.08 48.29
C HIS A 8 4.16 -37.11 47.32
N ALA A 9 3.12 -36.35 47.65
CA ALA A 9 1.99 -36.19 46.77
C ALA A 9 2.50 -35.68 45.40
N ALA A 10 2.16 -36.38 44.34
CA ALA A 10 2.49 -35.94 43.01
C ALA A 10 1.94 -34.51 42.78
N PRO A 11 2.71 -33.60 42.17
CA PRO A 11 2.19 -32.26 41.92
C PRO A 11 0.90 -32.35 41.11
N PRO A 12 -0.14 -31.52 41.45
CA PRO A 12 -1.40 -31.57 40.74
C PRO A 12 -1.15 -31.37 39.24
N PHE A 13 -1.66 -32.29 38.44
CA PHE A 13 -1.56 -32.23 36.97
C PHE A 13 -2.27 -30.93 36.53
N GLN A 14 -1.48 -29.88 36.28
CA GLN A 14 -2.01 -28.69 35.62
C GLN A 14 -2.33 -29.09 34.19
N ALA A 15 -3.59 -29.37 33.92
CA ALA A 15 -4.04 -29.48 32.53
C ALA A 15 -3.58 -28.23 31.77
N PRO A 16 -2.98 -28.37 30.60
CA PRO A 16 -2.63 -27.23 29.79
C PRO A 16 -3.90 -26.38 29.62
N PRO A 17 -3.82 -25.04 29.70
CA PRO A 17 -4.98 -24.20 29.59
C PRO A 17 -5.68 -24.46 28.25
N PHE A 18 -6.68 -25.33 28.28
CA PHE A 18 -7.58 -25.55 27.17
C PHE A 18 -8.32 -24.24 26.95
N GLY A 19 -7.90 -23.47 25.93
CA GLY A 19 -8.59 -22.22 25.59
C GLY A 19 -7.71 -21.03 25.26
N GLN A 20 -6.38 -21.15 25.23
CA GLN A 20 -5.63 -20.20 24.44
C GLN A 20 -6.00 -20.48 22.97
N ARG A 21 -7.07 -19.78 22.52
CA ARG A 21 -7.29 -19.62 21.07
C ARG A 21 -5.95 -19.21 20.51
N PRO A 22 -5.38 -19.95 19.53
CA PRO A 22 -4.17 -19.47 18.86
C PRO A 22 -4.47 -18.03 18.56
N ASN A 23 -3.65 -17.12 19.10
CA ASN A 23 -3.79 -15.69 18.83
C ASN A 23 -4.05 -15.63 17.34
N ALA A 24 -5.19 -15.09 16.93
CA ALA A 24 -5.50 -14.90 15.52
C ALA A 24 -4.54 -13.81 15.05
N SER A 25 -3.26 -14.16 15.04
CA SER A 25 -2.19 -13.40 14.45
C SER A 25 -2.51 -13.44 12.97
N GLY A 26 -3.00 -12.31 12.44
CA GLY A 26 -3.22 -12.21 11.01
C GLY A 26 -1.95 -12.62 10.27
N HIS A 27 -2.08 -12.85 8.98
CA HIS A 27 -0.96 -13.19 8.12
C HIS A 27 -0.31 -11.89 7.59
N PRO A 28 0.62 -11.25 8.34
CA PRO A 28 1.14 -9.92 7.97
C PRO A 28 1.87 -9.92 6.64
N VAL A 29 2.63 -10.96 6.36
CA VAL A 29 3.35 -11.12 5.07
C VAL A 29 2.35 -11.27 3.93
N GLY A 30 1.35 -12.15 4.08
CA GLY A 30 0.29 -12.32 3.07
C GLY A 30 -0.50 -11.02 2.83
N ALA A 31 -0.78 -10.25 3.89
CA ALA A 31 -1.44 -8.96 3.79
C ALA A 31 -0.62 -7.97 2.94
N VAL A 32 0.69 -7.88 3.19
CA VAL A 32 1.62 -7.02 2.45
C VAL A 32 1.67 -7.39 0.97
N PHE A 33 1.81 -8.67 0.64
CA PHE A 33 1.78 -9.14 -0.75
C PHE A 33 0.44 -8.82 -1.43
N LEU A 34 -0.68 -9.09 -0.77
CA LEU A 34 -2.00 -8.81 -1.32
C LEU A 34 -2.19 -7.31 -1.56
N GLY A 35 -1.77 -6.47 -0.62
CA GLY A 35 -1.77 -5.02 -0.75
C GLY A 35 -0.91 -4.53 -1.91
N PHE A 36 0.28 -5.12 -2.08
CA PHE A 36 1.18 -4.81 -3.19
C PHE A 36 0.54 -5.11 -4.55
N PHE A 37 0.02 -6.31 -4.77
CA PHE A 37 -0.61 -6.66 -6.04
C PHE A 37 -1.84 -5.81 -6.33
N ALA A 38 -2.68 -5.55 -5.31
CA ALA A 38 -3.83 -4.67 -5.47
C ALA A 38 -3.40 -3.25 -5.85
N SER A 39 -2.35 -2.71 -5.21
CA SER A 39 -1.80 -1.39 -5.53
C SER A 39 -1.30 -1.32 -6.97
N VAL A 40 -0.59 -2.35 -7.46
CA VAL A 40 -0.14 -2.42 -8.85
C VAL A 40 -1.32 -2.39 -9.81
N ILE A 41 -2.36 -3.19 -9.56
CA ILE A 41 -3.55 -3.23 -10.41
C ILE A 41 -4.25 -1.86 -10.46
N VAL A 42 -4.47 -1.23 -9.30
CA VAL A 42 -5.11 0.10 -9.22
C VAL A 42 -4.28 1.14 -9.95
N SER A 43 -2.96 1.09 -9.82
CA SER A 43 -2.03 2.01 -10.51
C SER A 43 -2.04 1.82 -12.02
N LEU A 44 -2.09 0.58 -12.50
CA LEU A 44 -2.21 0.31 -13.95
C LEU A 44 -3.55 0.77 -14.51
N LEU A 45 -4.65 0.58 -13.77
CA LEU A 45 -5.97 1.10 -14.17
C LEU A 45 -5.96 2.63 -14.26
N TYR A 46 -5.35 3.30 -13.30
CA TYR A 46 -5.17 4.75 -13.34
C TYR A 46 -4.34 5.18 -14.55
N SER A 47 -3.21 4.51 -14.80
CA SER A 47 -2.36 4.83 -15.95
C SER A 47 -3.10 4.65 -17.28
N GLY A 48 -3.91 3.59 -17.40
CA GLY A 48 -4.77 3.36 -18.56
C GLY A 48 -5.85 4.44 -18.71
N LEU A 49 -6.46 4.89 -17.60
CA LEU A 49 -7.43 5.98 -17.61
C LEU A 49 -6.80 7.29 -18.11
N ILE A 50 -5.61 7.64 -17.59
CA ILE A 50 -4.89 8.83 -18.05
C ILE A 50 -4.56 8.72 -19.52
N LEU A 51 -4.03 7.58 -19.96
CA LEU A 51 -3.71 7.35 -21.39
C LEU A 51 -4.95 7.52 -22.29
N ALA A 52 -6.12 7.07 -21.85
CA ALA A 52 -7.35 7.18 -22.63
C ALA A 52 -7.91 8.60 -22.71
N THR A 53 -7.58 9.46 -21.74
CA THR A 53 -8.25 10.76 -21.56
C THR A 53 -7.33 11.99 -21.59
N TYR A 54 -6.00 11.81 -21.66
CA TYR A 54 -5.03 12.89 -21.49
C TYR A 54 -5.19 14.05 -22.49
N LYS A 55 -5.70 13.78 -23.69
CA LYS A 55 -5.87 14.79 -24.77
C LYS A 55 -6.90 15.86 -24.42
N ASP A 56 -7.90 15.49 -23.61
CA ASP A 56 -9.02 16.34 -23.24
C ASP A 56 -8.96 16.81 -21.78
N GLN A 57 -7.86 16.53 -21.08
CA GLN A 57 -7.72 16.88 -19.67
C GLN A 57 -7.15 18.28 -19.44
N SER A 58 -7.80 19.04 -18.58
CA SER A 58 -7.20 20.22 -17.95
C SER A 58 -6.21 19.79 -16.85
N ILE A 59 -5.26 20.68 -16.50
CA ILE A 59 -4.33 20.46 -15.38
C ILE A 59 -5.09 20.18 -14.08
N THR A 60 -6.17 20.92 -13.83
CA THR A 60 -7.02 20.72 -12.64
C THR A 60 -7.63 19.32 -12.62
N THR A 61 -8.11 18.84 -13.77
CA THR A 61 -8.67 17.49 -13.90
C THR A 61 -7.60 16.44 -13.66
N ALA A 62 -6.41 16.59 -14.24
CA ALA A 62 -5.29 15.66 -14.05
C ALA A 62 -4.88 15.57 -12.58
N ASN A 63 -4.73 16.70 -11.89
CA ASN A 63 -4.40 16.75 -10.46
C ASN A 63 -5.51 16.11 -9.61
N THR A 64 -6.78 16.37 -9.90
CA THR A 64 -7.92 15.76 -9.20
C THR A 64 -7.93 14.25 -9.37
N LEU A 65 -7.69 13.74 -10.59
CA LEU A 65 -7.61 12.32 -10.88
C LEU A 65 -6.44 11.66 -10.16
N TYR A 66 -5.29 12.34 -10.09
CA TYR A 66 -4.13 11.85 -9.34
C TYR A 66 -4.42 11.73 -7.84
N LEU A 67 -4.98 12.76 -7.21
CA LEU A 67 -5.35 12.71 -5.80
C LEU A 67 -6.43 11.67 -5.53
N GLY A 68 -7.42 11.56 -6.42
CA GLY A 68 -8.46 10.53 -6.36
C GLY A 68 -7.88 9.12 -6.45
N HIS A 69 -6.94 8.89 -7.37
CA HIS A 69 -6.19 7.65 -7.46
C HIS A 69 -5.41 7.34 -6.18
N ALA A 70 -4.67 8.32 -5.66
CA ALA A 70 -3.88 8.17 -4.45
C ALA A 70 -4.74 7.75 -3.25
N LEU A 71 -5.89 8.41 -3.05
CA LEU A 71 -6.85 8.06 -2.00
C LEU A 71 -7.46 6.67 -2.21
N LEU A 72 -7.89 6.35 -3.42
CA LEU A 72 -8.49 5.05 -3.75
C LEU A 72 -7.48 3.92 -3.55
N ASN A 73 -6.26 4.08 -4.04
CA ASN A 73 -5.18 3.12 -3.87
C ASN A 73 -4.88 2.90 -2.38
N GLY A 74 -4.73 3.98 -1.61
CA GLY A 74 -4.55 3.91 -0.17
C GLY A 74 -5.69 3.21 0.55
N ALA A 75 -6.94 3.50 0.16
CA ALA A 75 -8.12 2.88 0.75
C ALA A 75 -8.17 1.37 0.50
N ILE A 76 -7.92 0.93 -0.72
CA ILE A 76 -7.93 -0.50 -1.09
C ILE A 76 -6.80 -1.25 -0.37
N VAL A 77 -5.57 -0.72 -0.42
CA VAL A 77 -4.42 -1.32 0.27
C VAL A 77 -4.69 -1.40 1.78
N GLY A 78 -5.13 -0.30 2.38
CA GLY A 78 -5.43 -0.25 3.82
C GLY A 78 -6.54 -1.22 4.22
N TRP A 79 -7.56 -1.35 3.42
CA TRP A 79 -8.64 -2.30 3.65
C TRP A 79 -8.13 -3.76 3.64
N LEU A 80 -7.34 -4.14 2.65
CA LEU A 80 -6.76 -5.48 2.55
C LEU A 80 -5.78 -5.77 3.70
N ILE A 81 -4.91 -4.83 4.02
CA ILE A 81 -3.97 -4.93 5.13
C ILE A 81 -4.73 -5.09 6.47
N GLY A 82 -5.78 -4.30 6.70
CA GLY A 82 -6.60 -4.39 7.92
C GLY A 82 -7.35 -5.71 8.03
N LEU A 83 -7.82 -6.27 6.90
CA LEU A 83 -8.52 -7.55 6.87
C LEU A 83 -7.61 -8.74 7.16
N VAL A 84 -6.43 -8.78 6.56
CA VAL A 84 -5.53 -9.95 6.56
C VAL A 84 -4.43 -9.81 7.61
N GLY A 85 -3.85 -8.62 7.75
CA GLY A 85 -2.79 -8.30 8.71
C GLY A 85 -3.29 -8.04 10.12
N HIS A 86 -4.61 -7.83 10.28
CA HIS A 86 -5.26 -7.52 11.56
C HIS A 86 -4.59 -6.31 12.24
N ARG A 87 -4.08 -6.52 13.46
CA ARG A 87 -3.50 -5.47 14.32
C ARG A 87 -1.98 -5.38 14.22
N ASN A 88 -1.39 -5.99 13.22
CA ASN A 88 0.06 -5.98 13.05
C ASN A 88 0.52 -4.60 12.57
N THR A 89 1.17 -3.84 13.45
CA THR A 89 1.68 -2.49 13.15
C THR A 89 2.66 -2.48 11.98
N ALA A 90 3.52 -3.50 11.87
CA ALA A 90 4.47 -3.59 10.76
C ALA A 90 3.73 -3.74 9.42
N ALA A 91 2.65 -4.55 9.36
CA ALA A 91 1.82 -4.66 8.16
C ALA A 91 1.16 -3.32 7.80
N HIS A 92 0.69 -2.54 8.78
CA HIS A 92 0.10 -1.21 8.54
C HIS A 92 1.14 -0.22 7.98
N VAL A 93 2.36 -0.22 8.52
CA VAL A 93 3.46 0.63 8.01
C VAL A 93 3.81 0.24 6.58
N TRP A 94 4.00 -1.05 6.29
CA TRP A 94 4.28 -1.51 4.93
C TRP A 94 3.11 -1.22 3.97
N GLY A 95 1.88 -1.31 4.44
CA GLY A 95 0.70 -0.91 3.66
C GLY A 95 0.73 0.55 3.27
N ALA A 96 1.09 1.45 4.19
CA ALA A 96 1.25 2.87 3.90
C ALA A 96 2.36 3.13 2.87
N VAL A 97 3.51 2.45 3.01
CA VAL A 97 4.62 2.55 2.05
C VAL A 97 4.20 2.06 0.67
N ILE A 98 3.54 0.88 0.58
CA ILE A 98 3.05 0.32 -0.68
C ILE A 98 2.05 1.27 -1.35
N ALA A 99 1.12 1.84 -0.59
CA ALA A 99 0.14 2.76 -1.13
C ALA A 99 0.78 4.04 -1.69
N ALA A 100 1.77 4.61 -1.00
CA ALA A 100 2.53 5.75 -1.49
C ALA A 100 3.31 5.40 -2.76
N LEU A 101 4.04 4.29 -2.76
CA LEU A 101 4.78 3.82 -3.95
C LEU A 101 3.84 3.52 -5.12
N GLY A 102 2.64 2.99 -4.86
CA GLY A 102 1.63 2.77 -5.90
C GLY A 102 1.11 4.07 -6.50
N ALA A 103 0.89 5.10 -5.69
CA ALA A 103 0.51 6.42 -6.19
C ALA A 103 1.60 7.03 -7.08
N LEU A 104 2.87 6.93 -6.66
CA LEU A 104 4.02 7.33 -7.46
C LEU A 104 4.12 6.52 -8.78
N PHE A 105 4.02 5.20 -8.68
CA PHE A 105 4.09 4.30 -9.83
C PHE A 105 2.97 4.58 -10.83
N GLY A 106 1.73 4.76 -10.38
CA GLY A 106 0.60 5.07 -11.26
C GLY A 106 0.83 6.34 -12.06
N TYR A 107 1.30 7.41 -11.41
CA TYR A 107 1.60 8.67 -12.09
C TYR A 107 2.78 8.54 -13.06
N THR A 108 3.92 8.02 -12.61
CA THR A 108 5.12 7.91 -13.44
C THR A 108 4.90 6.98 -14.64
N ASN A 109 4.17 5.87 -14.45
CA ASN A 109 3.80 4.98 -15.53
C ASN A 109 2.85 5.65 -16.53
N ALA A 110 1.87 6.44 -16.06
CA ALA A 110 0.96 7.19 -16.92
C ALA A 110 1.71 8.16 -17.84
N ILE A 111 2.68 8.93 -17.31
CA ILE A 111 3.46 9.87 -18.11
C ILE A 111 4.27 9.13 -19.19
N VAL A 112 4.88 8.00 -18.83
CA VAL A 112 5.65 7.18 -19.77
C VAL A 112 4.75 6.66 -20.90
N LEU A 113 3.54 6.18 -20.58
CA LEU A 113 2.57 5.72 -21.58
C LEU A 113 2.10 6.84 -22.51
N VAL A 114 1.78 8.01 -21.95
CA VAL A 114 1.40 9.21 -22.74
C VAL A 114 2.54 9.66 -23.65
N LEU A 115 3.77 9.62 -23.18
CA LEU A 115 4.95 9.93 -24.03
C LEU A 115 5.11 8.90 -25.15
N ALA A 116 4.95 7.61 -24.85
CA ALA A 116 5.02 6.55 -25.84
C ALA A 116 3.97 6.69 -26.94
N GLU A 117 2.73 7.05 -26.55
CA GLU A 117 1.63 7.29 -27.49
C GLU A 117 1.89 8.54 -28.35
N SER A 118 2.39 9.64 -27.75
CA SER A 118 2.53 10.92 -28.42
C SER A 118 3.78 11.02 -29.30
N ARG A 119 4.89 10.35 -28.93
CA ARG A 119 6.20 10.48 -29.61
C ARG A 119 6.77 9.14 -30.10
N GLY A 120 6.09 8.04 -29.81
CA GLY A 120 6.55 6.70 -30.13
C GLY A 120 7.47 6.07 -29.08
N GLY A 121 7.53 4.74 -29.05
CA GLY A 121 8.32 3.98 -28.09
C GLY A 121 9.83 4.25 -28.14
N GLY A 122 10.35 4.62 -29.32
CA GLY A 122 11.76 5.01 -29.48
C GLY A 122 12.14 6.22 -28.63
N ALA A 123 11.28 7.25 -28.59
CA ALA A 123 11.51 8.44 -27.77
C ALA A 123 11.55 8.12 -26.27
N VAL A 124 10.73 7.17 -25.80
CA VAL A 124 10.78 6.69 -24.41
C VAL A 124 12.10 6.00 -24.13
N TRP A 125 12.55 5.13 -25.05
CA TRP A 125 13.80 4.40 -24.90
C TRP A 125 14.99 5.33 -24.81
N ASP A 126 15.08 6.31 -25.71
CA ASP A 126 16.15 7.31 -25.73
C ASP A 126 16.13 8.13 -24.44
N LEU A 127 14.95 8.56 -23.99
CA LEU A 127 14.81 9.33 -22.76
C LEU A 127 15.26 8.55 -21.52
N VAL A 128 14.81 7.30 -21.37
CA VAL A 128 15.22 6.44 -20.25
C VAL A 128 16.72 6.13 -20.29
N ARG A 129 17.30 6.02 -21.47
CA ARG A 129 18.74 5.76 -21.65
C ARG A 129 19.60 6.95 -21.24
N TYR A 130 19.18 8.17 -21.57
CA TYR A 130 19.96 9.39 -21.30
C TYR A 130 19.56 10.06 -19.99
N GLU A 131 18.29 9.96 -19.58
CA GLU A 131 17.76 10.53 -18.35
C GLU A 131 16.91 9.49 -17.58
N PRO A 132 17.53 8.49 -16.95
CA PRO A 132 16.78 7.38 -16.30
C PRO A 132 15.85 7.84 -15.18
N PHE A 133 16.12 8.99 -14.57
CA PHE A 133 15.28 9.58 -13.51
C PHE A 133 14.25 10.58 -14.04
N TRP A 134 14.11 10.73 -15.35
CA TRP A 134 13.14 11.66 -15.92
C TRP A 134 11.70 11.45 -15.43
N PRO A 135 11.14 10.23 -15.29
CA PRO A 135 9.78 10.08 -14.79
C PRO A 135 9.60 10.60 -13.38
N ALA A 136 10.60 10.42 -12.51
CA ALA A 136 10.59 10.95 -11.16
C ALA A 136 10.74 12.48 -11.14
N LYS A 137 11.57 13.03 -12.02
CA LYS A 137 11.72 14.48 -12.19
C LYS A 137 10.42 15.11 -12.69
N ALA A 138 9.80 14.52 -13.72
CA ALA A 138 8.52 14.97 -14.26
C ALA A 138 7.37 14.85 -13.26
N TRP A 139 7.45 13.91 -12.30
CA TRP A 139 6.52 13.82 -11.19
C TRP A 139 6.75 14.93 -10.15
N TRP A 140 8.00 15.33 -9.93
CA TRP A 140 8.38 16.30 -8.90
C TRP A 140 8.21 17.77 -9.34
N THR A 141 8.28 18.04 -10.66
CA THR A 141 8.26 19.39 -11.20
C THR A 141 7.03 19.63 -12.08
N ASP A 142 6.49 20.83 -11.99
CA ASP A 142 5.45 21.30 -12.90
C ASP A 142 6.03 21.74 -14.27
N ASN A 143 5.17 22.25 -15.17
CA ASN A 143 5.58 22.73 -16.50
C ASN A 143 6.46 23.99 -16.46
N SER A 144 6.51 24.71 -15.35
CA SER A 144 7.39 25.87 -15.13
C SER A 144 8.78 25.46 -14.59
N GLY A 145 8.94 24.19 -14.21
CA GLY A 145 10.15 23.67 -13.58
C GLY A 145 10.20 23.88 -12.07
N GLU A 146 9.12 24.37 -11.47
CA GLU A 146 8.95 24.51 -10.04
C GLU A 146 8.46 23.19 -9.41
N VAL A 147 8.52 23.11 -8.08
CA VAL A 147 8.02 21.93 -7.35
C VAL A 147 6.51 21.84 -7.44
N ASP A 148 6.02 20.73 -8.00
CA ASP A 148 4.59 20.42 -7.98
C ASP A 148 4.19 19.83 -6.62
N TRP A 149 3.59 20.66 -5.77
CA TRP A 149 3.15 20.25 -4.43
C TRP A 149 2.00 19.24 -4.44
N PHE A 150 1.26 19.08 -5.54
CA PHE A 150 0.24 18.04 -5.66
C PHE A 150 0.86 16.64 -5.63
N SER A 151 2.06 16.51 -6.16
CA SER A 151 2.77 15.23 -6.23
C SER A 151 3.10 14.66 -4.85
N PRO A 152 3.82 15.34 -3.95
CA PRO A 152 4.06 14.83 -2.60
C PRO A 152 2.77 14.75 -1.77
N LEU A 153 1.80 15.64 -1.98
CA LEU A 153 0.50 15.57 -1.31
C LEU A 153 -0.21 14.24 -1.61
N GLY A 154 -0.18 13.77 -2.87
CA GLY A 154 -0.76 12.49 -3.25
C GLY A 154 -0.14 11.31 -2.49
N LEU A 155 1.20 11.30 -2.29
CA LEU A 155 1.87 10.26 -1.51
C LEU A 155 1.41 10.26 -0.05
N VAL A 156 1.34 11.44 0.55
CA VAL A 156 0.88 11.60 1.95
C VAL A 156 -0.55 11.12 2.11
N LEU A 157 -1.44 11.49 1.17
CA LEU A 157 -2.84 11.06 1.19
C LEU A 157 -2.97 9.54 1.03
N ALA A 158 -2.23 8.93 0.11
CA ALA A 158 -2.23 7.48 -0.08
C ALA A 158 -1.77 6.74 1.19
N ALA A 159 -0.66 7.19 1.78
CA ALA A 159 -0.12 6.60 3.00
C ALA A 159 -1.07 6.75 4.20
N ALA A 160 -1.64 7.95 4.38
CA ALA A 160 -2.57 8.26 5.47
C ALA A 160 -3.88 7.46 5.32
N ALA A 161 -4.43 7.36 4.11
CA ALA A 161 -5.61 6.54 3.83
C ALA A 161 -5.34 5.07 4.11
N ALA A 162 -4.21 4.53 3.65
CA ALA A 162 -3.85 3.13 3.88
C ALA A 162 -3.69 2.83 5.36
N TRP A 163 -2.93 3.64 6.10
CA TRP A 163 -2.75 3.44 7.54
C TRP A 163 -4.06 3.59 8.30
N GLY A 164 -4.80 4.69 8.07
CA GLY A 164 -6.05 4.98 8.77
C GLY A 164 -7.08 3.87 8.60
N ILE A 165 -7.30 3.41 7.36
CA ILE A 165 -8.27 2.35 7.07
C ILE A 165 -7.81 1.00 7.64
N ALA A 166 -6.52 0.65 7.50
CA ALA A 166 -5.97 -0.57 8.09
C ALA A 166 -6.15 -0.60 9.61
N HIS A 167 -5.91 0.53 10.28
CA HIS A 167 -6.11 0.67 11.71
C HIS A 167 -7.58 0.53 12.12
N LEU A 168 -8.49 1.20 11.43
CA LEU A 168 -9.92 1.15 11.69
C LEU A 168 -10.47 -0.28 11.54
N ILE A 169 -10.11 -0.97 10.46
CA ILE A 169 -10.60 -2.33 10.18
C ILE A 169 -9.96 -3.34 11.13
N GLY A 170 -8.65 -3.24 11.36
CA GLY A 170 -7.95 -4.11 12.30
C GLY A 170 -8.50 -4.05 13.73
N ASN A 171 -9.04 -2.90 14.14
CA ASN A 171 -9.60 -2.69 15.48
C ASN A 171 -11.07 -3.12 15.62
N ARG A 172 -11.90 -3.03 14.57
CA ARG A 172 -13.34 -3.38 14.64
C ARG A 172 -13.63 -4.83 15.03
N ARG A 173 -12.69 -5.74 14.84
CA ARG A 173 -12.85 -7.18 15.18
C ARG A 173 -12.73 -7.50 16.68
N ARG A 174 -12.81 -6.48 17.55
CA ARG A 174 -12.73 -6.65 19.01
C ARG A 174 -14.09 -6.74 19.73
N GLN A 175 -15.20 -6.48 19.07
CA GLN A 175 -16.49 -6.56 19.74
C GLN A 175 -16.93 -8.03 19.78
N PRO A 176 -17.12 -8.59 21.00
CA PRO A 176 -17.60 -9.96 21.20
C PRO A 176 -19.04 -10.09 20.73
#